data_1e17f778e5eae57d7f31db311d2482f1
#
_entry.id   1e17f778e5eae57d7f31db311d2482f1
#
_cell.length_a   1.000
_cell.length_b   1.000
_cell.length_c   1.000
_cell.angle_alpha   90.00
_cell.angle_beta   90.00
_cell.angle_gamma   90.00
#
_symmetry.space_group_name_H-M   'P 1'
#
loop_
_entity.id
_entity.type
_entity.pdbx_description
1 polymer ?
#
loop_
_entity_poly.entity_id
_entity_poly.type
_entity_poly.pdbx_seq_one_letter_code
_entity_poly.pdbx_strand_id
1 'polypeptide(L)'
;MAEKKYTKSQKMAIEWNDGPVIVLAGPGSGKTAVLTERIKRILLNSQDQSFRVLALTFTNKAAAEMSARILDGNQENDHRLFIGTFHSFCSEVLRNHGTYVGINSNFEIYSSDDDINDIISDLQLKYNEENGDTIPDNINVGKAIKYFEKHLCISDGDLDVVMPKTAYAREYKWFYHKYIEYMLANNVLDFDMLILMTFRLFKENPGIAKIYARTYKYINIDEFQDTNYGQYMLIKCMCGAKNNNLFIVADDDQVIYGWNGASHKRITEFREDYNAELIQLNQNFRCPKEVILAANKLIAHNSSRTVSKKPLESMKVLPEENHVFVNSFDDYIEEMAFVAGLTKKIHEENPDDSICVIARNNRLLETAFEEAEKVGVECEKSKRKTDFETPYVLSLYLLLKLANHRNDIKVLKQIIAIFEQALLISINLEEVLTNAELSNQDYMSALSEEIKGKLGDDNFEKSFELELSEGKNFISFIQKAFDWSENRIDQIEDESHKEQAKQEFLIEKKIWTDFERHLSYNYDLDEITVATYMQEFAMISKES
;
A
#
# COMPACT_ATOMS: atom_id res chain seq x y z
N MET A 1 32.18 -9.23 -9.47
CA MET A 1 30.85 -9.85 -9.50
C MET A 1 30.73 -10.73 -10.72
N ALA A 2 30.25 -11.98 -10.60
CA ALA A 2 30.04 -12.83 -11.77
C ALA A 2 28.98 -12.21 -12.69
N GLU A 3 29.29 -12.11 -13.98
CA GLU A 3 28.39 -11.55 -15.00
C GLU A 3 27.08 -12.36 -15.00
N LYS A 4 25.95 -11.72 -14.67
CA LYS A 4 24.63 -12.39 -14.70
C LYS A 4 24.31 -12.88 -16.12
N LYS A 5 24.23 -14.17 -16.31
CA LYS A 5 23.89 -14.76 -17.61
C LYS A 5 22.37 -14.73 -17.80
N TYR A 6 21.88 -13.82 -18.64
CA TYR A 6 20.48 -13.76 -19.05
C TYR A 6 20.19 -14.73 -20.20
N THR A 7 19.00 -15.31 -20.22
CA THR A 7 18.51 -16.13 -21.32
C THR A 7 18.22 -15.27 -22.55
N LYS A 8 18.03 -15.89 -23.71
CA LYS A 8 17.70 -15.18 -24.95
C LYS A 8 16.42 -14.32 -24.80
N SER A 9 15.35 -14.86 -24.21
CA SER A 9 14.10 -14.12 -23.99
C SER A 9 14.27 -12.98 -22.98
N GLN A 10 15.03 -13.22 -21.89
CA GLN A 10 15.33 -12.15 -20.93
C GLN A 10 16.15 -11.02 -21.58
N LYS A 11 17.17 -11.35 -22.36
CA LYS A 11 17.94 -10.33 -23.12
C LYS A 11 17.07 -9.54 -24.07
N MET A 12 16.19 -10.20 -24.81
CA MET A 12 15.26 -9.54 -25.73
C MET A 12 14.35 -8.55 -24.99
N ALA A 13 13.85 -8.91 -23.79
CA ALA A 13 13.03 -8.03 -22.98
C ALA A 13 13.84 -6.85 -22.37
N ILE A 14 15.07 -7.10 -21.88
CA ILE A 14 15.96 -6.07 -21.35
C ILE A 14 16.35 -5.07 -22.45
N GLU A 15 16.64 -5.56 -23.66
CA GLU A 15 17.08 -4.78 -24.80
C GLU A 15 15.93 -4.10 -25.58
N TRP A 16 14.67 -4.38 -25.19
CA TRP A 16 13.51 -3.77 -25.82
C TRP A 16 13.56 -2.24 -25.71
N ASN A 17 13.59 -1.56 -26.84
CA ASN A 17 13.76 -0.11 -26.87
C ASN A 17 12.41 0.61 -26.86
N ASP A 18 11.72 0.60 -27.99
CA ASP A 18 10.52 1.38 -28.23
C ASP A 18 9.37 0.46 -28.65
N GLY A 19 8.16 0.88 -28.31
CA GLY A 19 6.94 0.16 -28.61
C GLY A 19 6.34 -0.53 -27.40
N PRO A 20 5.02 -0.77 -27.42
CA PRO A 20 4.32 -1.47 -26.36
C PRO A 20 4.68 -2.95 -26.37
N VAL A 21 4.97 -3.51 -25.20
CA VAL A 21 5.35 -4.91 -25.06
C VAL A 21 4.80 -5.53 -23.78
N ILE A 22 4.40 -6.77 -23.89
CA ILE A 22 4.00 -7.64 -22.78
C ILE A 22 5.11 -8.66 -22.55
N VAL A 23 5.67 -8.69 -21.35
CA VAL A 23 6.53 -9.76 -20.88
C VAL A 23 5.69 -10.73 -20.06
N LEU A 24 5.24 -11.81 -20.69
CA LEU A 24 4.47 -12.86 -20.03
C LEU A 24 5.44 -13.83 -19.34
N ALA A 25 5.46 -13.82 -18.02
CA ALA A 25 6.54 -14.40 -17.25
C ALA A 25 6.01 -15.14 -16.02
N GLY A 26 6.21 -16.45 -15.96
CA GLY A 26 5.81 -17.25 -14.80
C GLY A 26 6.62 -16.98 -13.54
N PRO A 27 6.24 -17.58 -12.39
CA PRO A 27 6.99 -17.44 -11.14
C PRO A 27 8.44 -17.89 -11.31
N GLY A 28 9.36 -17.20 -10.66
CA GLY A 28 10.79 -17.55 -10.69
C GLY A 28 11.49 -17.43 -12.04
N SER A 29 10.86 -16.80 -13.05
CA SER A 29 11.46 -16.55 -14.38
C SER A 29 12.31 -15.28 -14.47
N GLY A 30 12.43 -14.53 -13.38
CA GLY A 30 13.22 -13.31 -13.31
C GLY A 30 12.48 -12.05 -13.78
N LYS A 31 11.16 -11.98 -13.63
CA LYS A 31 10.32 -10.80 -13.94
C LYS A 31 10.96 -9.48 -13.50
N THR A 32 11.09 -9.31 -12.20
CA THR A 32 11.65 -8.08 -11.59
C THR A 32 13.09 -7.82 -12.01
N ALA A 33 13.90 -8.88 -12.20
CA ALA A 33 15.29 -8.72 -12.66
C ALA A 33 15.35 -8.14 -14.09
N VAL A 34 14.50 -8.64 -14.98
CA VAL A 34 14.40 -8.12 -16.37
C VAL A 34 13.96 -6.67 -16.37
N LEU A 35 12.94 -6.34 -15.56
CA LEU A 35 12.39 -4.98 -15.47
C LEU A 35 13.45 -3.99 -14.94
N THR A 36 14.11 -4.32 -13.83
CA THR A 36 15.14 -3.47 -13.22
C THR A 36 16.35 -3.27 -14.13
N GLU A 37 16.84 -4.32 -14.77
CA GLU A 37 17.97 -4.21 -15.72
C GLU A 37 17.61 -3.40 -16.97
N ARG A 38 16.37 -3.51 -17.46
CA ARG A 38 15.88 -2.66 -18.55
C ARG A 38 15.88 -1.18 -18.14
N ILE A 39 15.37 -0.86 -16.96
CA ILE A 39 15.34 0.52 -16.45
C ILE A 39 16.77 1.07 -16.30
N LYS A 40 17.67 0.31 -15.68
CA LYS A 40 19.10 0.69 -15.59
C LYS A 40 19.69 1.00 -16.95
N ARG A 41 19.46 0.12 -17.93
CA ARG A 41 19.96 0.31 -19.29
C ARG A 41 19.42 1.59 -19.94
N ILE A 42 18.12 1.88 -19.76
CA ILE A 42 17.50 3.10 -20.29
C ILE A 42 18.15 4.33 -19.68
N LEU A 43 18.30 4.37 -18.34
CA LEU A 43 18.89 5.50 -17.62
C LEU A 43 20.35 5.73 -18.02
N LEU A 44 21.15 4.65 -18.13
CA LEU A 44 22.56 4.72 -18.53
C LEU A 44 22.74 5.22 -19.98
N ASN A 45 21.89 4.74 -20.90
CA ASN A 45 22.02 5.08 -22.32
C ASN A 45 21.41 6.45 -22.68
N SER A 46 20.82 7.15 -21.74
CA SER A 46 20.09 8.39 -21.98
C SER A 46 20.47 9.55 -21.05
N GLN A 47 21.71 9.57 -20.58
CA GLN A 47 22.19 10.57 -19.59
C GLN A 47 21.98 12.03 -20.08
N ASP A 48 22.09 12.27 -21.38
CA ASP A 48 21.94 13.60 -21.98
C ASP A 48 20.48 13.94 -22.39
N GLN A 49 19.50 13.08 -22.05
CA GLN A 49 18.10 13.28 -22.47
C GLN A 49 17.22 13.71 -21.31
N SER A 50 16.38 14.70 -21.57
CA SER A 50 15.44 15.27 -20.59
C SER A 50 14.11 14.53 -20.62
N PHE A 51 14.02 13.35 -19.96
CA PHE A 51 12.77 12.63 -19.72
C PHE A 51 12.84 11.87 -18.39
N ARG A 52 11.68 11.44 -17.90
CA ARG A 52 11.56 10.55 -16.73
C ARG A 52 11.12 9.15 -17.15
N VAL A 53 11.46 8.17 -16.30
CA VAL A 53 10.99 6.79 -16.36
C VAL A 53 9.98 6.59 -15.24
N LEU A 54 8.81 6.05 -15.55
CA LEU A 54 7.80 5.64 -14.58
C LEU A 54 7.89 4.12 -14.38
N ALA A 55 8.03 3.67 -13.15
CA ALA A 55 8.00 2.27 -12.76
C ALA A 55 6.93 2.07 -11.70
N LEU A 56 5.86 1.36 -12.07
CA LEU A 56 4.73 1.08 -11.18
C LEU A 56 4.71 -0.39 -10.79
N THR A 57 4.42 -0.65 -9.53
CA THR A 57 4.25 -1.99 -8.98
C THR A 57 3.02 -2.04 -8.07
N PHE A 58 2.68 -3.25 -7.59
CA PHE A 58 1.46 -3.44 -6.81
C PHE A 58 1.64 -3.06 -5.32
N THR A 59 2.84 -3.24 -4.74
CA THR A 59 3.09 -2.97 -3.32
C THR A 59 4.29 -2.05 -3.10
N ASN A 60 4.27 -1.30 -2.00
CA ASN A 60 5.39 -0.46 -1.58
C ASN A 60 6.67 -1.28 -1.32
N LYS A 61 6.53 -2.49 -0.76
CA LYS A 61 7.66 -3.40 -0.57
C LYS A 61 8.33 -3.75 -1.91
N ALA A 62 7.54 -4.06 -2.94
CA ALA A 62 8.07 -4.33 -4.28
C ALA A 62 8.71 -3.09 -4.90
N ALA A 63 8.16 -1.89 -4.66
CA ALA A 63 8.74 -0.62 -5.08
C ALA A 63 10.11 -0.39 -4.41
N ALA A 64 10.21 -0.60 -3.10
CA ALA A 64 11.47 -0.49 -2.36
C ALA A 64 12.54 -1.49 -2.84
N GLU A 65 12.16 -2.75 -3.06
CA GLU A 65 13.07 -3.75 -3.63
C GLU A 65 13.55 -3.38 -5.04
N MET A 66 12.64 -2.86 -5.86
CA MET A 66 12.95 -2.41 -7.21
C MET A 66 13.92 -1.22 -7.18
N SER A 67 13.66 -0.23 -6.32
CA SER A 67 14.51 0.93 -6.09
C SER A 67 15.91 0.52 -5.64
N ALA A 68 16.02 -0.32 -4.61
CA ALA A 68 17.30 -0.82 -4.11
C ALA A 68 18.10 -1.55 -5.21
N ARG A 69 17.45 -2.30 -6.08
CA ARG A 69 18.11 -3.00 -7.19
C ARG A 69 18.54 -2.08 -8.31
N ILE A 70 17.80 -1.01 -8.60
CA ILE A 70 18.12 -0.06 -9.67
C ILE A 70 19.25 0.87 -9.24
N LEU A 71 19.18 1.42 -8.04
CA LEU A 71 20.14 2.39 -7.53
C LEU A 71 21.49 1.78 -7.11
N ASP A 72 21.55 0.45 -6.87
CA ASP A 72 22.76 -0.37 -6.64
C ASP A 72 23.81 0.29 -5.70
N GLY A 73 23.33 0.92 -4.61
CA GLY A 73 24.15 1.61 -3.61
C GLY A 73 24.62 3.02 -3.98
N ASN A 74 24.32 3.53 -5.14
CA ASN A 74 24.46 4.96 -5.46
C ASN A 74 23.33 5.72 -4.77
N GLN A 75 23.66 6.50 -3.75
CA GLN A 75 22.71 7.31 -2.96
C GLN A 75 22.19 8.56 -3.70
N GLU A 76 22.67 8.84 -4.90
CA GLU A 76 22.08 9.91 -5.72
C GLU A 76 20.79 9.38 -6.35
N ASN A 77 19.66 9.83 -5.82
CA ASN A 77 18.35 9.65 -6.44
C ASN A 77 18.41 10.14 -7.88
N ASP A 78 18.23 9.24 -8.85
CA ASP A 78 18.09 9.69 -10.24
C ASP A 78 16.73 10.38 -10.40
N HIS A 79 16.71 11.72 -10.36
CA HIS A 79 15.50 12.54 -10.53
C HIS A 79 14.71 12.23 -11.81
N ARG A 80 15.27 11.44 -12.72
CA ARG A 80 14.61 10.95 -13.92
C ARG A 80 13.77 9.69 -13.68
N LEU A 81 13.74 9.14 -12.46
CA LEU A 81 13.04 7.91 -12.13
C LEU A 81 11.96 8.17 -11.09
N PHE A 82 10.76 7.68 -11.34
CA PHE A 82 9.72 7.50 -10.32
C PHE A 82 9.48 6.00 -10.15
N ILE A 83 9.58 5.50 -8.94
CA ILE A 83 9.21 4.13 -8.58
C ILE A 83 8.19 4.19 -7.46
N GLY A 84 7.05 3.52 -7.63
CA GLY A 84 6.00 3.50 -6.62
C GLY A 84 4.81 2.65 -7.02
N THR A 85 3.73 2.77 -6.24
CA THR A 85 2.45 2.17 -6.55
C THR A 85 1.61 3.10 -7.45
N PHE A 86 0.48 2.60 -7.96
CA PHE A 86 -0.49 3.46 -8.65
C PHE A 86 -1.00 4.57 -7.75
N HIS A 87 -1.22 4.28 -6.46
CA HIS A 87 -1.73 5.25 -5.50
C HIS A 87 -0.70 6.35 -5.20
N SER A 88 0.57 5.99 -5.00
CA SER A 88 1.64 6.98 -4.79
C SER A 88 1.83 7.88 -6.02
N PHE A 89 1.74 7.33 -7.24
CA PHE A 89 1.74 8.13 -8.45
C PHE A 89 0.55 9.10 -8.53
N CYS A 90 -0.67 8.61 -8.25
CA CYS A 90 -1.87 9.45 -8.23
C CYS A 90 -1.77 10.55 -7.17
N SER A 91 -1.27 10.24 -5.99
CA SER A 91 -1.06 11.21 -4.93
C SER A 91 -0.10 12.33 -5.38
N GLU A 92 1.04 12.00 -6.02
CA GLU A 92 1.96 13.00 -6.59
C GLU A 92 1.27 13.87 -7.65
N VAL A 93 0.51 13.26 -8.56
CA VAL A 93 -0.22 13.98 -9.60
C VAL A 93 -1.23 14.97 -8.99
N LEU A 94 -2.00 14.53 -7.99
CA LEU A 94 -3.01 15.37 -7.33
C LEU A 94 -2.39 16.47 -6.47
N ARG A 95 -1.26 16.23 -5.81
CA ARG A 95 -0.52 17.31 -5.11
C ARG A 95 -0.12 18.44 -6.07
N ASN A 96 0.32 18.08 -7.26
CA ASN A 96 0.80 19.04 -8.24
C ASN A 96 -0.33 19.73 -9.00
N HIS A 97 -1.44 19.05 -9.24
CA HIS A 97 -2.50 19.53 -10.15
C HIS A 97 -3.93 19.34 -9.64
N GLY A 98 -4.13 18.87 -8.41
CA GLY A 98 -5.44 18.57 -7.82
C GLY A 98 -6.40 19.75 -7.78
N THR A 99 -5.89 20.98 -7.75
CA THR A 99 -6.71 22.22 -7.75
C THR A 99 -7.63 22.32 -8.97
N TYR A 100 -7.26 21.72 -10.10
CA TYR A 100 -8.13 21.65 -11.29
C TYR A 100 -9.38 20.78 -11.12
N VAL A 101 -9.40 19.94 -10.07
CA VAL A 101 -10.54 19.07 -9.74
C VAL A 101 -11.05 19.28 -8.31
N GLY A 102 -10.70 20.43 -7.70
CA GLY A 102 -11.19 20.84 -6.39
C GLY A 102 -10.42 20.26 -5.20
N ILE A 103 -9.20 19.78 -5.39
CA ILE A 103 -8.36 19.19 -4.33
C ILE A 103 -7.15 20.09 -4.08
N ASN A 104 -6.92 20.49 -2.83
CA ASN A 104 -5.72 21.22 -2.45
C ASN A 104 -4.54 20.26 -2.23
N SER A 105 -3.32 20.74 -2.41
CA SER A 105 -2.10 19.91 -2.32
C SER A 105 -1.87 19.24 -0.97
N ASN A 106 -2.43 19.79 0.11
CA ASN A 106 -2.36 19.28 1.47
C ASN A 106 -3.53 18.37 1.85
N PHE A 107 -4.17 17.70 0.88
CA PHE A 107 -5.26 16.76 1.17
C PHE A 107 -4.79 15.63 2.10
N GLU A 108 -5.71 15.11 2.89
CA GLU A 108 -5.47 13.92 3.72
C GLU A 108 -5.99 12.65 3.05
N ILE A 109 -5.36 11.50 3.38
CA ILE A 109 -5.82 10.19 2.93
C ILE A 109 -6.44 9.44 4.11
N TYR A 110 -7.72 9.11 3.99
CA TYR A 110 -8.40 8.24 4.92
C TYR A 110 -8.10 6.79 4.57
N SER A 111 -7.25 6.17 5.37
CA SER A 111 -6.81 4.77 5.20
C SER A 111 -7.65 3.79 6.02
N SER A 112 -8.29 4.26 7.10
CA SER A 112 -9.12 3.43 7.96
C SER A 112 -10.52 3.22 7.37
N ASP A 113 -11.00 1.97 7.41
CA ASP A 113 -12.39 1.67 7.06
C ASP A 113 -13.36 2.31 8.08
N ASP A 114 -12.93 2.58 9.31
CA ASP A 114 -13.75 3.22 10.34
C ASP A 114 -14.03 4.69 10.00
N ASP A 115 -13.03 5.46 9.51
CA ASP A 115 -13.25 6.84 9.07
C ASP A 115 -14.31 6.91 7.95
N ILE A 116 -14.25 5.97 7.00
CA ILE A 116 -15.22 5.89 5.90
C ILE A 116 -16.60 5.48 6.39
N ASN A 117 -16.68 4.50 7.30
CA ASN A 117 -17.95 4.05 7.87
C ASN A 117 -18.62 5.15 8.70
N ASP A 118 -17.87 5.96 9.42
CA ASP A 118 -18.40 7.12 10.16
C ASP A 118 -19.05 8.13 9.20
N ILE A 119 -18.37 8.48 8.10
CA ILE A 119 -18.93 9.38 7.09
C ILE A 119 -20.23 8.80 6.50
N ILE A 120 -20.24 7.52 6.17
CA ILE A 120 -21.42 6.85 5.63
C ILE A 120 -22.56 6.89 6.65
N SER A 121 -22.29 6.66 7.94
CA SER A 121 -23.29 6.71 9.00
C SER A 121 -23.87 8.12 9.16
N ASP A 122 -23.05 9.16 9.14
CA ASP A 122 -23.50 10.55 9.16
C ASP A 122 -24.38 10.90 7.96
N LEU A 123 -23.99 10.43 6.77
CA LEU A 123 -24.80 10.61 5.55
C LEU A 123 -26.13 9.85 5.62
N GLN A 124 -26.18 8.68 6.26
CA GLN A 124 -27.42 7.94 6.48
C GLN A 124 -28.38 8.67 7.42
N LEU A 125 -27.86 9.25 8.50
CA LEU A 125 -28.67 10.09 9.39
C LEU A 125 -29.25 11.30 8.65
N LYS A 126 -28.42 12.00 7.89
CA LYS A 126 -28.82 13.14 7.08
C LYS A 126 -29.87 12.79 6.03
N TYR A 127 -29.73 11.64 5.36
CA TYR A 127 -30.71 11.16 4.39
C TYR A 127 -32.07 10.94 5.03
N ASN A 128 -32.10 10.27 6.21
CA ASN A 128 -33.32 10.00 6.95
C ASN A 128 -34.03 11.30 7.40
N GLU A 129 -33.27 12.30 7.84
CA GLU A 129 -33.83 13.62 8.22
C GLU A 129 -34.43 14.36 7.02
N GLU A 130 -33.74 14.37 5.87
CA GLU A 130 -34.17 15.10 4.67
C GLU A 130 -35.37 14.44 3.96
N ASN A 131 -35.45 13.09 3.99
CA ASN A 131 -36.47 12.37 3.20
C ASN A 131 -37.60 11.78 4.05
N GLY A 132 -37.50 11.79 5.38
CA GLY A 132 -38.54 11.26 6.29
C GLY A 132 -38.71 9.74 6.25
N ASP A 133 -37.84 9.04 5.52
CA ASP A 133 -37.85 7.60 5.34
C ASP A 133 -36.52 7.00 5.88
N THR A 134 -36.61 5.81 6.48
CA THR A 134 -35.44 5.03 6.87
C THR A 134 -34.88 4.32 5.64
N ILE A 135 -33.55 4.34 5.52
CA ILE A 135 -32.85 3.58 4.47
C ILE A 135 -33.17 2.09 4.66
N PRO A 136 -33.61 1.39 3.61
CA PRO A 136 -33.83 -0.04 3.70
C PRO A 136 -32.56 -0.82 4.07
N ASP A 137 -32.68 -1.79 4.97
CA ASP A 137 -31.56 -2.61 5.50
C ASP A 137 -30.76 -3.36 4.43
N ASN A 138 -31.36 -3.55 3.23
CA ASN A 138 -30.73 -4.23 2.11
C ASN A 138 -29.85 -3.31 1.23
N ILE A 139 -29.80 -2.02 1.52
CA ILE A 139 -28.92 -1.06 0.82
C ILE A 139 -27.54 -1.04 1.51
N ASN A 140 -26.52 -1.54 0.82
CA ASN A 140 -25.15 -1.40 1.28
C ASN A 140 -24.49 -0.20 0.59
N VAL A 141 -24.60 0.96 1.24
CA VAL A 141 -24.08 2.26 0.74
C VAL A 141 -22.58 2.21 0.50
N GLY A 142 -21.80 1.70 1.47
CA GLY A 142 -20.35 1.66 1.37
C GLY A 142 -19.85 0.80 0.21
N LYS A 143 -20.45 -0.37 -0.01
CA LYS A 143 -20.11 -1.19 -1.17
C LYS A 143 -20.46 -0.51 -2.50
N ALA A 144 -21.57 0.22 -2.54
CA ALA A 144 -21.98 0.92 -3.75
C ALA A 144 -21.02 2.07 -4.08
N ILE A 145 -20.62 2.87 -3.10
CA ILE A 145 -19.65 3.95 -3.26
C ILE A 145 -18.33 3.38 -3.81
N LYS A 146 -17.74 2.39 -3.14
CA LYS A 146 -16.49 1.74 -3.60
C LYS A 146 -16.63 1.12 -5.00
N TYR A 147 -17.81 0.59 -5.33
CA TYR A 147 -18.06 0.06 -6.67
C TYR A 147 -18.05 1.15 -7.73
N PHE A 148 -18.68 2.30 -7.49
CA PHE A 148 -18.72 3.41 -8.43
C PHE A 148 -17.35 4.08 -8.61
N GLU A 149 -16.58 4.23 -7.53
CA GLU A 149 -15.20 4.75 -7.59
C GLU A 149 -14.30 3.84 -8.44
N LYS A 150 -14.33 2.54 -8.18
CA LYS A 150 -13.54 1.55 -8.96
C LYS A 150 -13.93 1.50 -10.44
N HIS A 151 -15.16 1.91 -10.77
CA HIS A 151 -15.63 2.02 -12.15
C HIS A 151 -15.49 3.44 -12.73
N LEU A 152 -14.82 4.34 -12.00
CA LEU A 152 -14.50 5.70 -12.44
C LEU A 152 -15.74 6.53 -12.80
N CYS A 153 -16.79 6.45 -12.00
CA CYS A 153 -18.01 7.21 -12.20
C CYS A 153 -17.79 8.68 -11.82
N ILE A 154 -17.59 9.56 -12.78
CA ILE A 154 -17.40 11.00 -12.58
C ILE A 154 -18.62 11.84 -12.96
N SER A 155 -19.65 11.21 -13.49
CA SER A 155 -20.90 11.84 -13.92
C SER A 155 -22.10 10.93 -13.69
N ASP A 156 -23.31 11.52 -13.71
CA ASP A 156 -24.56 10.75 -13.66
C ASP A 156 -24.69 9.74 -14.80
N GLY A 157 -24.18 10.09 -15.99
CA GLY A 157 -24.17 9.19 -17.13
C GLY A 157 -23.31 7.95 -16.89
N ASP A 158 -22.15 8.10 -16.22
CA ASP A 158 -21.31 6.96 -15.85
C ASP A 158 -22.03 6.09 -14.81
N LEU A 159 -22.70 6.69 -13.82
CA LEU A 159 -23.50 5.97 -12.81
C LEU A 159 -24.64 5.17 -13.48
N ASP A 160 -25.34 5.75 -14.44
CA ASP A 160 -26.44 5.07 -15.14
C ASP A 160 -25.98 3.86 -15.96
N VAL A 161 -24.75 3.89 -16.47
CA VAL A 161 -24.17 2.78 -17.22
C VAL A 161 -23.72 1.64 -16.30
N VAL A 162 -23.14 1.98 -15.15
CA VAL A 162 -22.49 1.01 -14.25
C VAL A 162 -23.49 0.44 -13.23
N MET A 163 -24.48 1.22 -12.85
CA MET A 163 -25.44 0.86 -11.80
C MET A 163 -26.30 -0.34 -12.22
N PRO A 164 -26.39 -1.38 -11.38
CA PRO A 164 -27.32 -2.47 -11.62
C PRO A 164 -28.76 -1.95 -11.61
N LYS A 165 -29.65 -2.57 -12.37
CA LYS A 165 -31.08 -2.25 -12.35
C LYS A 165 -31.63 -2.53 -10.95
N THR A 166 -31.93 -1.48 -10.20
CA THR A 166 -32.41 -1.54 -8.81
C THR A 166 -33.51 -0.51 -8.59
N ALA A 167 -34.41 -0.78 -7.64
CA ALA A 167 -35.40 0.19 -7.20
C ALA A 167 -34.76 1.39 -6.44
N TYR A 168 -33.52 1.25 -5.99
CA TYR A 168 -32.81 2.21 -5.14
C TYR A 168 -31.77 3.06 -5.90
N ALA A 169 -31.95 3.20 -7.20
CA ALA A 169 -30.99 3.94 -8.03
C ALA A 169 -30.83 5.42 -7.62
N ARG A 170 -31.94 6.04 -7.15
CA ARG A 170 -31.94 7.43 -6.68
C ARG A 170 -31.14 7.57 -5.39
N GLU A 171 -31.34 6.67 -4.46
CA GLU A 171 -30.65 6.61 -3.17
C GLU A 171 -29.15 6.44 -3.37
N TYR A 172 -28.74 5.47 -4.16
CA TYR A 172 -27.32 5.24 -4.46
C TYR A 172 -26.63 6.46 -5.09
N LYS A 173 -27.30 7.16 -6.03
CA LYS A 173 -26.78 8.40 -6.61
C LYS A 173 -26.64 9.49 -5.56
N TRP A 174 -27.68 9.68 -4.73
CA TRP A 174 -27.65 10.67 -3.66
C TRP A 174 -26.47 10.43 -2.72
N PHE A 175 -26.30 9.20 -2.23
CA PHE A 175 -25.19 8.86 -1.34
C PHE A 175 -23.83 9.06 -1.99
N TYR A 176 -23.67 8.64 -3.22
CA TYR A 176 -22.41 8.81 -3.94
C TYR A 176 -22.06 10.28 -4.11
N HIS A 177 -23.01 11.11 -4.56
CA HIS A 177 -22.75 12.53 -4.70
C HIS A 177 -22.45 13.21 -3.36
N LYS A 178 -23.21 12.88 -2.29
CA LYS A 178 -22.95 13.45 -0.97
C LYS A 178 -21.63 13.00 -0.36
N TYR A 179 -21.22 11.77 -0.64
CA TYR A 179 -19.90 11.28 -0.23
C TYR A 179 -18.78 12.06 -0.94
N ILE A 180 -18.82 12.17 -2.25
CA ILE A 180 -17.81 12.95 -3.01
C ILE A 180 -17.80 14.42 -2.59
N GLU A 181 -18.99 15.03 -2.39
CA GLU A 181 -19.13 16.42 -1.90
C GLU A 181 -18.46 16.60 -0.52
N TYR A 182 -18.72 15.68 0.42
CA TYR A 182 -18.12 15.68 1.74
C TYR A 182 -16.60 15.57 1.68
N MET A 183 -16.09 14.61 0.93
CA MET A 183 -14.66 14.34 0.81
C MET A 183 -13.92 15.56 0.22
N LEU A 184 -14.45 16.13 -0.84
CA LEU A 184 -13.85 17.33 -1.47
C LEU A 184 -13.95 18.57 -0.57
N ALA A 185 -15.08 18.78 0.12
CA ALA A 185 -15.26 19.93 1.02
C ALA A 185 -14.30 19.91 2.22
N ASN A 186 -13.95 18.71 2.70
CA ASN A 186 -13.00 18.53 3.79
C ASN A 186 -11.55 18.31 3.31
N ASN A 187 -11.32 18.35 2.00
CA ASN A 187 -10.02 18.09 1.37
C ASN A 187 -9.41 16.73 1.81
N VAL A 188 -10.24 15.70 1.87
CA VAL A 188 -9.85 14.32 2.20
C VAL A 188 -10.17 13.38 1.05
N LEU A 189 -9.35 12.36 0.86
CA LEU A 189 -9.53 11.33 -0.17
C LEU A 189 -9.39 9.94 0.46
N ASP A 190 -10.10 8.96 -0.05
CA ASP A 190 -9.77 7.56 0.17
C ASP A 190 -8.90 7.00 -0.98
N PHE A 191 -8.53 5.73 -0.88
CA PHE A 191 -7.64 5.10 -1.87
C PHE A 191 -8.27 5.00 -3.26
N ASP A 192 -9.56 4.65 -3.34
CA ASP A 192 -10.25 4.53 -4.63
C ASP A 192 -10.44 5.92 -5.26
N MET A 193 -10.67 6.96 -4.44
CA MET A 193 -10.72 8.35 -4.89
C MET A 193 -9.40 8.88 -5.45
N LEU A 194 -8.23 8.44 -4.98
CA LEU A 194 -6.95 8.83 -5.58
C LEU A 194 -6.93 8.50 -7.09
N ILE A 195 -7.33 7.29 -7.44
CA ILE A 195 -7.40 6.84 -8.84
C ILE A 195 -8.50 7.58 -9.60
N LEU A 196 -9.70 7.68 -9.00
CA LEU A 196 -10.87 8.35 -9.59
C LEU A 196 -10.57 9.81 -9.93
N MET A 197 -10.04 10.57 -8.96
CA MET A 197 -9.80 12.01 -9.12
C MET A 197 -8.62 12.29 -10.06
N THR A 198 -7.60 11.43 -10.10
CA THR A 198 -6.53 11.54 -11.10
C THR A 198 -7.05 11.23 -12.51
N PHE A 199 -7.91 10.21 -12.65
CA PHE A 199 -8.57 9.94 -13.91
C PHE A 199 -9.45 11.10 -14.36
N ARG A 200 -10.26 11.68 -13.46
CA ARG A 200 -11.07 12.87 -13.70
C ARG A 200 -10.21 14.05 -14.15
N LEU A 201 -9.10 14.30 -13.44
CA LEU A 201 -8.14 15.35 -13.81
C LEU A 201 -7.65 15.19 -15.23
N PHE A 202 -7.20 14.01 -15.63
CA PHE A 202 -6.68 13.76 -16.97
C PHE A 202 -7.76 13.81 -18.05
N LYS A 203 -8.99 13.36 -17.75
CA LYS A 203 -10.12 13.36 -18.67
C LYS A 203 -10.62 14.79 -18.94
N GLU A 204 -10.77 15.60 -17.88
CA GLU A 204 -11.24 16.97 -17.96
C GLU A 204 -10.13 17.94 -18.43
N ASN A 205 -8.85 17.59 -18.18
CA ASN A 205 -7.68 18.41 -18.52
C ASN A 205 -6.66 17.62 -19.37
N PRO A 206 -6.96 17.33 -20.64
CA PRO A 206 -6.08 16.53 -21.52
C PRO A 206 -4.68 17.13 -21.74
N GLY A 207 -4.53 18.44 -21.48
CA GLY A 207 -3.22 19.12 -21.51
C GLY A 207 -2.28 18.59 -20.42
N ILE A 208 -2.81 18.39 -19.21
CA ILE A 208 -2.05 17.84 -18.08
C ILE A 208 -1.67 16.38 -18.38
N ALA A 209 -2.61 15.54 -18.82
CA ALA A 209 -2.32 14.16 -19.22
C ALA A 209 -1.18 14.08 -20.26
N LYS A 210 -1.18 14.99 -21.26
CA LYS A 210 -0.10 15.08 -22.26
C LYS A 210 1.25 15.48 -21.66
N ILE A 211 1.27 16.35 -20.65
CA ILE A 211 2.51 16.71 -19.94
C ILE A 211 3.10 15.45 -19.29
N TYR A 212 2.31 14.70 -18.52
CA TYR A 212 2.74 13.46 -17.87
C TYR A 212 3.19 12.41 -18.90
N ALA A 213 2.44 12.20 -20.00
CA ALA A 213 2.81 11.27 -21.06
C ALA A 213 4.14 11.64 -21.77
N ARG A 214 4.48 12.93 -21.81
CA ARG A 214 5.76 13.39 -22.39
C ARG A 214 6.90 13.32 -21.39
N THR A 215 6.63 13.67 -20.13
CA THR A 215 7.60 13.60 -19.04
C THR A 215 8.04 12.16 -18.81
N TYR A 216 7.10 11.24 -18.68
CA TYR A 216 7.36 9.81 -18.52
C TYR A 216 7.41 9.10 -19.87
N LYS A 217 8.55 9.24 -20.55
CA LYS A 217 8.78 8.64 -21.88
C LYS A 217 8.70 7.13 -21.89
N TYR A 218 9.12 6.47 -20.80
CA TYR A 218 9.07 5.03 -20.58
C TYR A 218 8.24 4.72 -19.35
N ILE A 219 7.21 3.91 -19.54
CA ILE A 219 6.30 3.49 -18.48
C ILE A 219 6.42 1.99 -18.35
N ASN A 220 6.81 1.55 -17.15
CA ASN A 220 7.05 0.15 -16.83
C ASN A 220 6.10 -0.26 -15.69
N ILE A 221 5.37 -1.37 -15.87
CA ILE A 221 4.40 -1.83 -14.88
C ILE A 221 4.71 -3.28 -14.56
N ASP A 222 5.03 -3.55 -13.29
CA ASP A 222 5.21 -4.91 -12.77
C ASP A 222 3.88 -5.48 -12.25
N GLU A 223 3.76 -6.80 -12.20
CA GLU A 223 2.57 -7.53 -11.76
C GLU A 223 1.26 -7.00 -12.38
N PHE A 224 1.30 -6.70 -13.68
CA PHE A 224 0.18 -6.07 -14.39
C PHE A 224 -1.13 -6.87 -14.33
N GLN A 225 -1.08 -8.18 -14.12
CA GLN A 225 -2.27 -9.02 -13.92
C GLN A 225 -3.10 -8.60 -12.71
N ASP A 226 -2.49 -7.91 -11.72
CA ASP A 226 -3.16 -7.44 -10.51
C ASP A 226 -3.78 -6.05 -10.67
N THR A 227 -3.61 -5.45 -11.84
CA THR A 227 -4.17 -4.12 -12.19
C THR A 227 -5.70 -4.20 -12.30
N ASN A 228 -6.39 -3.32 -11.58
CA ASN A 228 -7.84 -3.18 -11.67
C ASN A 228 -8.29 -2.30 -12.85
N TYR A 229 -9.61 -2.18 -13.05
CA TYR A 229 -10.19 -1.40 -14.15
C TYR A 229 -9.77 0.07 -14.09
N GLY A 230 -9.87 0.70 -12.92
CA GLY A 230 -9.56 2.12 -12.74
C GLY A 230 -8.09 2.44 -13.06
N GLN A 231 -7.16 1.63 -12.57
CA GLN A 231 -5.74 1.76 -12.83
C GLN A 231 -5.41 1.61 -14.32
N TYR A 232 -6.02 0.63 -14.99
CA TYR A 232 -5.83 0.46 -16.44
C TYR A 232 -6.37 1.65 -17.24
N MET A 233 -7.58 2.12 -16.93
CA MET A 233 -8.18 3.28 -17.59
C MET A 233 -7.41 4.57 -17.33
N LEU A 234 -6.79 4.71 -16.16
CA LEU A 234 -5.89 5.83 -15.86
C LEU A 234 -4.71 5.85 -16.82
N ILE A 235 -4.02 4.72 -17.02
CA ILE A 235 -2.92 4.60 -17.99
C ILE A 235 -3.40 4.93 -19.41
N LYS A 236 -4.55 4.41 -19.81
CA LYS A 236 -5.13 4.73 -21.14
C LYS A 236 -5.42 6.21 -21.29
N CYS A 237 -5.96 6.85 -20.26
CA CYS A 237 -6.29 8.27 -20.28
C CYS A 237 -5.01 9.14 -20.37
N MET A 238 -3.98 8.79 -19.62
CA MET A 238 -2.69 9.48 -19.64
C MET A 238 -1.95 9.30 -20.97
N CYS A 239 -1.83 8.06 -21.42
CA CYS A 239 -0.99 7.72 -22.57
C CYS A 239 -1.68 7.92 -23.91
N GLY A 240 -3.02 7.78 -23.95
CA GLY A 240 -3.76 7.71 -25.21
C GLY A 240 -3.34 6.51 -26.08
N ALA A 241 -3.86 6.46 -27.31
CA ALA A 241 -3.57 5.35 -28.24
C ALA A 241 -2.17 5.39 -28.89
N LYS A 242 -1.41 6.43 -28.64
CA LYS A 242 -0.14 6.70 -29.38
C LYS A 242 1.12 6.69 -28.50
N ASN A 243 1.01 6.44 -27.20
CA ASN A 243 2.23 6.33 -26.38
C ASN A 243 2.84 4.95 -26.57
N ASN A 244 4.04 4.92 -27.08
CA ASN A 244 4.64 3.72 -27.65
C ASN A 244 5.62 3.00 -26.72
N ASN A 245 5.83 3.48 -25.49
CA ASN A 245 6.88 2.92 -24.62
C ASN A 245 6.28 2.35 -23.31
N LEU A 246 5.20 1.58 -23.48
CA LEU A 246 4.57 0.83 -22.41
C LEU A 246 5.18 -0.58 -22.32
N PHE A 247 5.83 -0.87 -21.21
CA PHE A 247 6.43 -2.16 -20.91
C PHE A 247 5.72 -2.77 -19.71
N ILE A 248 4.94 -3.83 -19.91
CA ILE A 248 4.27 -4.51 -18.81
C ILE A 248 4.84 -5.90 -18.59
N VAL A 249 4.96 -6.27 -17.33
CA VAL A 249 5.33 -7.61 -16.88
C VAL A 249 4.14 -8.23 -16.19
N ALA A 250 3.75 -9.42 -16.59
CA ALA A 250 2.54 -10.06 -16.09
C ALA A 250 2.66 -11.58 -16.03
N ASP A 251 1.83 -12.19 -15.18
CA ASP A 251 1.57 -13.62 -15.15
C ASP A 251 0.07 -13.88 -15.06
N ASP A 252 -0.55 -14.23 -16.17
CA ASP A 252 -1.99 -14.51 -16.24
C ASP A 252 -2.43 -15.75 -15.42
N ASP A 253 -1.49 -16.58 -14.99
CA ASP A 253 -1.73 -17.72 -14.10
C ASP A 253 -1.69 -17.33 -12.59
N GLN A 254 -1.28 -16.09 -12.25
CA GLN A 254 -1.14 -15.59 -10.88
C GLN A 254 -2.18 -14.50 -10.50
N VAL A 255 -3.32 -14.45 -11.16
CA VAL A 255 -4.39 -13.50 -10.80
C VAL A 255 -5.05 -13.93 -9.49
N ILE A 256 -4.52 -13.48 -8.34
CA ILE A 256 -5.01 -13.82 -7.01
C ILE A 256 -5.79 -12.68 -6.33
N TYR A 257 -5.76 -11.46 -6.88
CA TYR A 257 -6.46 -10.29 -6.37
C TYR A 257 -7.79 -9.99 -7.10
N GLY A 258 -8.47 -11.03 -7.60
CA GLY A 258 -9.77 -10.87 -8.27
C GLY A 258 -10.83 -10.16 -7.42
N TRP A 259 -10.78 -10.31 -6.10
CA TRP A 259 -11.65 -9.61 -5.15
C TRP A 259 -11.40 -8.08 -5.15
N ASN A 260 -10.22 -7.61 -5.56
CA ASN A 260 -9.89 -6.19 -5.72
C ASN A 260 -10.10 -5.68 -7.16
N GLY A 261 -10.71 -6.48 -8.04
CA GLY A 261 -11.00 -6.10 -9.43
C GLY A 261 -9.90 -6.43 -10.43
N ALA A 262 -8.85 -7.14 -10.01
CA ALA A 262 -7.85 -7.69 -10.91
C ALA A 262 -8.46 -8.71 -11.88
N SER A 263 -8.00 -8.72 -13.11
CA SER A 263 -8.55 -9.61 -14.14
C SER A 263 -7.53 -9.93 -15.23
N HIS A 264 -7.42 -11.22 -15.57
CA HIS A 264 -6.64 -11.68 -16.73
C HIS A 264 -7.02 -10.98 -18.03
N LYS A 265 -8.27 -10.48 -18.14
CA LYS A 265 -8.74 -9.73 -19.32
C LYS A 265 -7.90 -8.47 -19.59
N ARG A 266 -7.30 -7.86 -18.55
CA ARG A 266 -6.47 -6.65 -18.70
C ARG A 266 -5.28 -6.89 -19.62
N ILE A 267 -4.66 -8.08 -19.56
CA ILE A 267 -3.54 -8.45 -20.42
C ILE A 267 -4.00 -8.52 -21.88
N THR A 268 -5.15 -9.13 -22.13
CA THR A 268 -5.74 -9.22 -23.49
C THR A 268 -6.13 -7.84 -24.00
N GLU A 269 -6.84 -7.05 -23.20
CA GLU A 269 -7.22 -5.67 -23.53
C GLU A 269 -6.00 -4.81 -23.84
N PHE A 270 -4.95 -4.88 -23.03
CA PHE A 270 -3.70 -4.14 -23.29
C PHE A 270 -3.08 -4.55 -24.62
N ARG A 271 -3.04 -5.85 -24.92
CA ARG A 271 -2.50 -6.37 -26.17
C ARG A 271 -3.25 -5.83 -27.38
N GLU A 272 -4.59 -5.81 -27.31
CA GLU A 272 -5.46 -5.32 -28.38
C GLU A 272 -5.40 -3.80 -28.51
N ASP A 273 -5.50 -3.07 -27.40
CA ASP A 273 -5.53 -1.61 -27.37
C ASP A 273 -4.24 -0.97 -27.93
N TYR A 274 -3.09 -1.59 -27.67
CA TYR A 274 -1.79 -1.06 -28.05
C TYR A 274 -1.08 -1.86 -29.14
N ASN A 275 -1.68 -2.94 -29.67
CA ASN A 275 -1.03 -3.88 -30.59
C ASN A 275 0.34 -4.33 -30.04
N ALA A 276 0.37 -4.71 -28.77
CA ALA A 276 1.62 -4.96 -28.05
C ALA A 276 2.27 -6.29 -28.45
N GLU A 277 3.59 -6.24 -28.61
CA GLU A 277 4.40 -7.45 -28.82
C GLU A 277 4.42 -8.32 -27.57
N LEU A 278 4.60 -9.65 -27.75
CA LEU A 278 4.59 -10.61 -26.67
C LEU A 278 5.94 -11.33 -26.54
N ILE A 279 6.59 -11.15 -25.39
CA ILE A 279 7.80 -11.88 -25.02
C ILE A 279 7.44 -12.86 -23.89
N GLN A 280 7.82 -14.13 -24.00
CA GLN A 280 7.55 -15.12 -22.98
C GLN A 280 8.83 -15.54 -22.23
N LEU A 281 8.78 -15.49 -20.89
CA LEU A 281 9.82 -16.02 -20.02
C LEU A 281 9.32 -17.31 -19.36
N ASN A 282 9.64 -18.45 -19.97
CA ASN A 282 9.17 -19.76 -19.53
C ASN A 282 10.20 -20.56 -18.69
N GLN A 283 11.39 -20.02 -18.48
CA GLN A 283 12.44 -20.68 -17.70
C GLN A 283 12.34 -20.26 -16.22
N ASN A 284 12.18 -21.25 -15.33
CA ASN A 284 12.10 -21.03 -13.89
C ASN A 284 13.43 -21.37 -13.23
N PHE A 285 14.00 -20.40 -12.50
CA PHE A 285 15.29 -20.51 -11.80
C PHE A 285 15.13 -20.70 -10.28
N ARG A 286 13.89 -20.74 -9.77
CA ARG A 286 13.58 -20.80 -8.35
C ARG A 286 13.30 -22.20 -7.85
N CYS A 287 12.44 -22.92 -8.56
CA CYS A 287 11.83 -24.14 -8.05
C CYS A 287 12.46 -25.41 -8.66
N PRO A 288 12.50 -26.52 -7.92
CA PRO A 288 12.85 -27.83 -8.44
C PRO A 288 11.88 -28.28 -9.53
N LYS A 289 12.33 -29.25 -10.31
CA LYS A 289 11.57 -29.77 -11.48
C LYS A 289 10.21 -30.34 -11.10
N GLU A 290 10.12 -31.04 -9.98
CA GLU A 290 8.89 -31.69 -9.48
C GLU A 290 7.81 -30.65 -9.15
N VAL A 291 8.21 -29.52 -8.51
CA VAL A 291 7.29 -28.40 -8.21
C VAL A 291 6.75 -27.80 -9.51
N ILE A 292 7.62 -27.58 -10.50
CA ILE A 292 7.21 -27.02 -11.81
C ILE A 292 6.31 -27.99 -12.57
N LEU A 293 6.56 -29.28 -12.52
CA LEU A 293 5.70 -30.29 -13.15
C LEU A 293 4.31 -30.34 -12.50
N ALA A 294 4.25 -30.28 -11.16
CA ALA A 294 2.98 -30.22 -10.42
C ALA A 294 2.20 -28.94 -10.75
N ALA A 295 2.88 -27.78 -10.73
CA ALA A 295 2.28 -26.48 -11.07
C ALA A 295 1.76 -26.46 -12.51
N ASN A 296 2.54 -26.95 -13.49
CA ASN A 296 2.11 -27.03 -14.88
C ASN A 296 0.87 -27.91 -15.07
N LYS A 297 0.78 -29.04 -14.34
CA LYS A 297 -0.41 -29.90 -14.38
C LYS A 297 -1.63 -29.20 -13.83
N LEU A 298 -1.49 -28.53 -12.67
CA LEU A 298 -2.58 -27.80 -12.05
C LEU A 298 -3.09 -26.70 -12.96
N ILE A 299 -2.18 -25.86 -13.45
CA ILE A 299 -2.55 -24.67 -14.22
C ILE A 299 -3.09 -24.99 -15.62
N ALA A 300 -2.83 -26.19 -16.15
CA ALA A 300 -3.39 -26.66 -17.42
C ALA A 300 -4.93 -26.75 -17.40
N HIS A 301 -5.54 -26.84 -16.22
CA HIS A 301 -7.00 -26.81 -16.05
C HIS A 301 -7.60 -25.41 -16.10
N ASN A 302 -6.78 -24.35 -16.06
CA ASN A 302 -7.26 -22.97 -16.14
C ASN A 302 -7.61 -22.60 -17.59
N SER A 303 -8.90 -22.40 -17.85
CA SER A 303 -9.41 -22.02 -19.18
C SER A 303 -9.15 -20.56 -19.55
N SER A 304 -8.78 -19.72 -18.58
CA SER A 304 -8.60 -18.27 -18.75
C SER A 304 -7.18 -17.85 -19.11
N ARG A 305 -6.31 -18.80 -19.48
CA ARG A 305 -4.91 -18.54 -19.84
C ARG A 305 -4.78 -17.93 -21.23
N THR A 306 -3.69 -17.21 -21.43
CA THR A 306 -3.24 -16.82 -22.78
C THR A 306 -2.98 -18.08 -23.62
N VAL A 307 -3.69 -18.23 -24.72
CA VAL A 307 -3.70 -19.46 -25.55
C VAL A 307 -2.32 -19.92 -25.99
N SER A 308 -1.38 -19.00 -26.21
CA SER A 308 -0.02 -19.31 -26.69
C SER A 308 1.02 -19.42 -25.55
N LYS A 309 0.60 -19.41 -24.27
CA LYS A 309 1.56 -19.48 -23.14
C LYS A 309 2.22 -20.84 -23.05
N LYS A 310 3.55 -20.83 -23.08
CA LYS A 310 4.36 -22.05 -22.95
C LYS A 310 4.37 -22.52 -21.49
N PRO A 311 4.43 -23.83 -21.24
CA PRO A 311 4.65 -24.35 -19.89
C PRO A 311 6.01 -23.91 -19.35
N LEU A 312 6.11 -23.84 -18.02
CA LEU A 312 7.37 -23.50 -17.35
C LEU A 312 8.35 -24.66 -17.42
N GLU A 313 9.63 -24.34 -17.55
CA GLU A 313 10.75 -25.28 -17.53
C GLU A 313 11.66 -24.96 -16.35
N SER A 314 11.92 -25.94 -15.46
CA SER A 314 12.87 -25.74 -14.36
C SER A 314 14.28 -25.73 -14.88
N MET A 315 15.03 -24.69 -14.49
CA MET A 315 16.47 -24.57 -14.73
C MET A 315 17.30 -24.90 -13.49
N LYS A 316 16.64 -25.17 -12.35
CA LYS A 316 17.31 -25.51 -11.10
C LYS A 316 17.78 -26.97 -11.15
N VAL A 317 19.07 -27.17 -11.04
CA VAL A 317 19.69 -28.50 -10.95
C VAL A 317 19.87 -28.80 -9.47
N LEU A 318 19.15 -29.80 -8.99
CA LEU A 318 19.27 -30.33 -7.62
C LEU A 318 19.60 -31.83 -7.69
N PRO A 319 20.11 -32.42 -6.58
CA PRO A 319 20.26 -33.87 -6.48
C PRO A 319 18.94 -34.59 -6.81
N GLU A 320 19.02 -35.86 -7.28
CA GLU A 320 17.83 -36.68 -7.55
C GLU A 320 17.20 -37.15 -6.24
N GLU A 321 16.47 -36.28 -5.59
CA GLU A 321 15.68 -36.51 -4.37
C GLU A 321 14.24 -36.08 -4.59
N ASN A 322 13.32 -36.61 -3.80
CA ASN A 322 11.94 -36.11 -3.81
C ASN A 322 11.85 -34.74 -3.12
N HIS A 323 11.41 -33.75 -3.86
CA HIS A 323 11.25 -32.37 -3.38
C HIS A 323 9.78 -31.98 -3.13
N VAL A 324 8.84 -32.92 -3.36
CA VAL A 324 7.41 -32.72 -3.13
C VAL A 324 6.85 -33.93 -2.39
N PHE A 325 6.30 -33.67 -1.22
CA PHE A 325 5.67 -34.67 -0.38
C PHE A 325 4.20 -34.33 -0.20
N VAL A 326 3.34 -35.33 -0.15
CA VAL A 326 1.91 -35.18 0.09
C VAL A 326 1.53 -36.09 1.25
N ASN A 327 1.00 -35.52 2.32
CA ASN A 327 0.52 -36.23 3.49
C ASN A 327 -0.97 -35.97 3.69
N SER A 328 -1.63 -36.90 4.37
CA SER A 328 -3.04 -36.78 4.77
C SER A 328 -3.14 -37.04 6.27
N PHE A 329 -3.95 -36.27 6.96
CA PHE A 329 -4.14 -36.32 8.41
C PHE A 329 -5.63 -36.43 8.73
N ASP A 330 -5.96 -36.96 9.88
CA ASP A 330 -7.35 -37.12 10.32
C ASP A 330 -7.97 -35.77 10.74
N ASP A 331 -7.16 -34.87 11.30
CA ASP A 331 -7.57 -33.51 11.61
C ASP A 331 -6.43 -32.50 11.43
N TYR A 332 -6.77 -31.20 11.49
CA TYR A 332 -5.81 -30.11 11.25
C TYR A 332 -4.84 -29.88 12.41
N ILE A 333 -5.14 -30.38 13.64
CA ILE A 333 -4.23 -30.27 14.80
C ILE A 333 -3.07 -31.25 14.61
N GLU A 334 -3.39 -32.49 14.20
CA GLU A 334 -2.38 -33.49 13.86
C GLU A 334 -1.51 -33.00 12.69
N GLU A 335 -2.13 -32.41 11.65
CA GLU A 335 -1.42 -31.81 10.53
C GLU A 335 -0.44 -30.72 11.00
N MET A 336 -0.88 -29.76 11.84
CA MET A 336 -0.03 -28.67 12.30
C MET A 336 1.08 -29.14 13.25
N ALA A 337 0.81 -30.10 14.11
CA ALA A 337 1.83 -30.74 14.96
C ALA A 337 2.92 -31.43 14.12
N PHE A 338 2.52 -32.12 13.05
CA PHE A 338 3.46 -32.72 12.11
C PHE A 338 4.30 -31.65 11.39
N VAL A 339 3.66 -30.58 10.90
CA VAL A 339 4.33 -29.46 10.24
C VAL A 339 5.34 -28.80 11.17
N ALA A 340 4.97 -28.54 12.43
CA ALA A 340 5.85 -27.97 13.44
C ALA A 340 7.08 -28.84 13.72
N GLY A 341 6.86 -30.15 13.89
CA GLY A 341 7.97 -31.12 14.07
C GLY A 341 8.89 -31.21 12.86
N LEU A 342 8.33 -31.18 11.65
CA LEU A 342 9.11 -31.17 10.41
C LEU A 342 9.90 -29.87 10.25
N THR A 343 9.30 -28.72 10.55
CA THR A 343 9.94 -27.42 10.53
C THR A 343 11.15 -27.39 11.46
N LYS A 344 10.98 -27.87 12.70
CA LYS A 344 12.07 -27.99 13.67
C LYS A 344 13.23 -28.82 13.11
N LYS A 345 12.93 -29.99 12.59
CA LYS A 345 13.94 -30.90 12.03
C LYS A 345 14.71 -30.25 10.88
N ILE A 346 14.02 -29.63 9.91
CA ILE A 346 14.65 -28.96 8.77
C ILE A 346 15.52 -27.80 9.23
N HIS A 347 15.06 -27.00 10.18
CA HIS A 347 15.81 -25.88 10.73
C HIS A 347 17.08 -26.33 11.48
N GLU A 348 17.00 -27.42 12.26
CA GLU A 348 18.17 -28.01 12.93
C GLU A 348 19.21 -28.57 11.94
N GLU A 349 18.76 -29.16 10.81
CA GLU A 349 19.63 -29.67 9.77
C GLU A 349 20.23 -28.55 8.89
N ASN A 350 19.49 -27.46 8.67
CA ASN A 350 19.84 -26.34 7.79
C ASN A 350 19.46 -24.99 8.41
N PRO A 351 20.22 -24.48 9.39
CA PRO A 351 19.86 -23.28 10.13
C PRO A 351 19.78 -21.99 9.29
N ASP A 352 20.46 -21.97 8.15
CA ASP A 352 20.49 -20.79 7.24
C ASP A 352 19.31 -20.79 6.26
N ASP A 353 18.52 -21.87 6.20
CA ASP A 353 17.37 -21.94 5.30
C ASP A 353 16.12 -21.28 5.90
N SER A 354 15.43 -20.48 5.10
CA SER A 354 14.13 -19.93 5.47
C SER A 354 13.00 -20.92 5.18
N ILE A 355 12.11 -21.10 6.15
CA ILE A 355 10.97 -22.00 6.05
C ILE A 355 9.69 -21.16 6.09
N CYS A 356 8.75 -21.45 5.20
CA CYS A 356 7.46 -20.76 5.15
C CYS A 356 6.31 -21.77 5.25
N VAL A 357 5.41 -21.56 6.21
CA VAL A 357 4.15 -22.27 6.34
C VAL A 357 3.03 -21.42 5.76
N ILE A 358 2.32 -21.96 4.77
CA ILE A 358 1.20 -21.28 4.11
C ILE A 358 -0.09 -22.05 4.39
N ALA A 359 -1.13 -21.34 4.83
CA ALA A 359 -2.45 -21.90 5.06
C ALA A 359 -3.54 -21.11 4.36
N ARG A 360 -4.73 -21.70 4.23
CA ARG A 360 -5.86 -21.11 3.53
C ARG A 360 -6.52 -19.95 4.29
N ASN A 361 -6.40 -19.92 5.60
CA ASN A 361 -6.96 -18.88 6.46
C ASN A 361 -6.11 -18.68 7.73
N ASN A 362 -6.33 -17.54 8.40
CA ASN A 362 -5.57 -17.15 9.58
C ASN A 362 -5.77 -18.11 10.77
N ARG A 363 -6.95 -18.75 10.90
CA ARG A 363 -7.21 -19.71 11.99
C ARG A 363 -6.26 -20.91 11.92
N LEU A 364 -5.99 -21.42 10.71
CA LEU A 364 -5.02 -22.52 10.53
C LEU A 364 -3.59 -22.07 10.80
N LEU A 365 -3.24 -20.83 10.44
CA LEU A 365 -1.92 -20.26 10.76
C LEU A 365 -1.74 -20.06 12.26
N GLU A 366 -2.80 -19.68 13.00
CA GLU A 366 -2.77 -19.57 14.45
C GLU A 366 -2.41 -20.90 15.11
N THR A 367 -3.11 -21.96 14.71
CA THR A 367 -2.81 -23.32 15.21
C THR A 367 -1.39 -23.76 14.83
N ALA A 368 -0.92 -23.46 13.61
CA ALA A 368 0.44 -23.78 13.20
C ALA A 368 1.48 -23.05 14.05
N PHE A 369 1.22 -21.79 14.40
CA PHE A 369 2.08 -20.98 15.26
C PHE A 369 2.14 -21.56 16.69
N GLU A 370 0.99 -21.87 17.29
CA GLU A 370 0.90 -22.49 18.62
C GLU A 370 1.65 -23.84 18.69
N GLU A 371 1.52 -24.67 17.65
CA GLU A 371 2.24 -25.96 17.58
C GLU A 371 3.76 -25.76 17.39
N ALA A 372 4.18 -24.74 16.64
CA ALA A 372 5.60 -24.40 16.49
C ALA A 372 6.23 -23.92 17.81
N GLU A 373 5.52 -23.10 18.58
CA GLU A 373 5.95 -22.66 19.92
C GLU A 373 6.12 -23.85 20.88
N LYS A 374 5.18 -24.82 20.88
CA LYS A 374 5.26 -26.02 21.72
C LYS A 374 6.53 -26.85 21.47
N VAL A 375 7.02 -26.87 20.24
CA VAL A 375 8.26 -27.59 19.89
C VAL A 375 9.52 -26.72 19.97
N GLY A 376 9.36 -25.43 20.36
CA GLY A 376 10.47 -24.48 20.56
C GLY A 376 11.07 -23.95 19.26
N VAL A 377 10.27 -23.77 18.20
CA VAL A 377 10.68 -23.11 16.97
C VAL A 377 10.28 -21.65 17.04
N GLU A 378 11.26 -20.76 16.93
CA GLU A 378 10.99 -19.33 16.74
C GLU A 378 10.40 -19.11 15.34
N CYS A 379 9.22 -18.52 15.28
CA CYS A 379 8.55 -18.20 14.03
C CYS A 379 7.83 -16.85 14.13
N GLU A 380 7.75 -16.17 12.98
CA GLU A 380 7.03 -14.92 12.85
C GLU A 380 5.78 -15.13 12.00
N LYS A 381 4.66 -14.55 12.43
CA LYS A 381 3.48 -14.41 11.56
C LYS A 381 3.72 -13.22 10.63
N SER A 382 3.56 -13.43 9.31
CA SER A 382 3.46 -12.30 8.38
C SER A 382 2.20 -11.51 8.74
N LYS A 383 2.36 -10.43 9.49
CA LYS A 383 1.27 -9.56 9.91
C LYS A 383 0.93 -8.63 8.74
N ARG A 384 -0.26 -8.80 8.15
CA ARG A 384 -0.86 -7.77 7.31
C ARG A 384 -1.57 -6.75 8.20
N LYS A 385 -1.39 -5.48 7.99
CA LYS A 385 -2.06 -4.33 8.63
C LYS A 385 -1.67 -3.96 10.07
N THR A 386 -1.09 -4.81 10.88
CA THR A 386 -0.92 -4.53 12.31
C THR A 386 0.34 -3.73 12.66
N ASP A 387 1.35 -3.68 11.79
CA ASP A 387 2.62 -3.02 12.13
C ASP A 387 2.48 -1.50 12.32
N PHE A 388 1.58 -0.86 11.56
CA PHE A 388 1.29 0.58 11.65
C PHE A 388 0.12 0.93 12.58
N GLU A 389 -0.63 -0.07 13.05
CA GLU A 389 -1.73 0.08 14.03
C GLU A 389 -1.26 -0.21 15.46
N THR A 390 0.04 -0.40 15.67
CA THR A 390 0.61 -0.60 17.00
C THR A 390 0.58 0.70 17.82
N PRO A 391 0.42 0.62 19.14
CA PRO A 391 0.11 1.78 19.97
C PRO A 391 1.08 2.97 19.85
N TYR A 392 2.39 2.73 19.81
CA TYR A 392 3.38 3.81 19.74
C TYR A 392 3.45 4.44 18.35
N VAL A 393 3.45 3.62 17.28
CA VAL A 393 3.41 4.10 15.89
C VAL A 393 2.14 4.90 15.63
N LEU A 394 0.99 4.36 16.07
CA LEU A 394 -0.29 5.03 15.89
C LEU A 394 -0.41 6.31 16.73
N SER A 395 0.11 6.33 17.96
CA SER A 395 0.12 7.54 18.79
C SER A 395 0.90 8.68 18.13
N LEU A 396 2.05 8.37 17.55
CA LEU A 396 2.86 9.36 16.85
C LEU A 396 2.17 9.87 15.58
N TYR A 397 1.59 8.97 14.79
CA TYR A 397 0.83 9.35 13.60
C TYR A 397 -0.36 10.26 13.94
N LEU A 398 -1.13 9.91 14.98
CA LEU A 398 -2.27 10.72 15.43
C LEU A 398 -1.83 12.09 16.00
N LEU A 399 -0.69 12.16 16.69
CA LEU A 399 -0.13 13.43 17.12
C LEU A 399 0.24 14.32 15.93
N LEU A 400 0.85 13.77 14.88
CA LEU A 400 1.11 14.52 13.65
C LEU A 400 -0.19 14.97 12.98
N LYS A 401 -1.22 14.11 12.97
CA LYS A 401 -2.53 14.42 12.42
C LYS A 401 -3.20 15.55 13.18
N LEU A 402 -3.23 15.48 14.52
CA LEU A 402 -3.77 16.55 15.35
C LEU A 402 -2.96 17.85 15.21
N ALA A 403 -1.66 17.76 15.09
CA ALA A 403 -0.81 18.91 14.87
C ALA A 403 -1.08 19.60 13.52
N ASN A 404 -1.40 18.84 12.47
CA ASN A 404 -1.79 19.38 11.17
C ASN A 404 -3.21 19.98 11.18
N HIS A 405 -4.15 19.38 11.94
CA HIS A 405 -5.53 19.82 12.14
C HIS A 405 -5.84 19.96 13.63
N ARG A 406 -5.39 21.06 14.23
CA ARG A 406 -5.30 21.28 15.69
C ARG A 406 -6.63 21.26 16.45
N ASN A 407 -7.77 21.30 15.74
CA ASN A 407 -9.13 21.26 16.28
C ASN A 407 -9.94 20.02 15.89
N ASP A 408 -9.25 18.90 15.52
CA ASP A 408 -9.93 17.65 15.20
C ASP A 408 -10.26 16.86 16.48
N ILE A 409 -11.54 16.92 16.88
CA ILE A 409 -12.04 16.22 18.08
C ILE A 409 -11.99 14.69 17.95
N LYS A 410 -12.11 14.14 16.73
CA LYS A 410 -12.04 12.68 16.51
C LYS A 410 -10.63 12.19 16.77
N VAL A 411 -9.65 12.88 16.20
CA VAL A 411 -8.22 12.57 16.41
C VAL A 411 -7.85 12.74 17.89
N LEU A 412 -8.32 13.80 18.55
CA LEU A 412 -8.11 13.99 20.00
C LEU A 412 -8.60 12.80 20.82
N LYS A 413 -9.82 12.31 20.55
CA LYS A 413 -10.37 11.12 21.23
C LYS A 413 -9.52 9.87 21.04
N GLN A 414 -9.04 9.64 19.81
CA GLN A 414 -8.17 8.51 19.50
C GLN A 414 -6.82 8.60 20.22
N ILE A 415 -6.21 9.79 20.27
CA ILE A 415 -4.96 10.01 21.03
C ILE A 415 -5.15 9.71 22.51
N ILE A 416 -6.22 10.21 23.13
CA ILE A 416 -6.50 9.98 24.55
C ILE A 416 -6.61 8.48 24.84
N ALA A 417 -7.35 7.74 24.01
CA ALA A 417 -7.52 6.30 24.19
C ALA A 417 -6.18 5.54 24.07
N ILE A 418 -5.33 5.91 23.13
CA ILE A 418 -4.02 5.28 22.93
C ILE A 418 -3.04 5.65 24.05
N PHE A 419 -3.04 6.89 24.52
CA PHE A 419 -2.19 7.31 25.64
C PHE A 419 -2.54 6.58 26.94
N GLU A 420 -3.82 6.28 27.17
CA GLU A 420 -4.24 5.47 28.29
C GLU A 420 -3.74 4.02 28.15
N GLN A 421 -3.83 3.45 26.97
CA GLN A 421 -3.42 2.07 26.69
C GLN A 421 -1.89 1.88 26.66
N ALA A 422 -1.16 2.73 25.95
CA ALA A 422 0.26 2.52 25.70
C ALA A 422 1.18 3.18 26.73
N LEU A 423 0.78 4.37 27.23
CA LEU A 423 1.62 5.18 28.12
C LEU A 423 1.07 5.27 29.55
N LEU A 424 -0.06 4.60 29.81
CA LEU A 424 -0.75 4.60 31.12
C LEU A 424 -1.09 6.02 31.62
N ILE A 425 -1.41 6.92 30.67
CA ILE A 425 -1.78 8.32 30.97
C ILE A 425 -3.29 8.45 30.82
N SER A 426 -4.02 8.58 31.92
CA SER A 426 -5.45 8.82 31.90
C SER A 426 -5.74 10.31 31.71
N ILE A 427 -6.38 10.68 30.60
CA ILE A 427 -6.75 12.04 30.23
C ILE A 427 -8.27 12.14 30.14
N ASN A 428 -8.84 13.19 30.76
CA ASN A 428 -10.28 13.42 30.68
C ASN A 428 -10.60 14.30 29.47
N LEU A 429 -11.28 13.74 28.48
CA LEU A 429 -11.67 14.46 27.25
C LEU A 429 -12.51 15.72 27.55
N GLU A 430 -13.47 15.64 28.48
CA GLU A 430 -14.33 16.79 28.81
C GLU A 430 -13.53 17.95 29.43
N GLU A 431 -12.50 17.64 30.21
CA GLU A 431 -11.60 18.65 30.77
C GLU A 431 -10.79 19.34 29.68
N VAL A 432 -10.23 18.56 28.73
CA VAL A 432 -9.48 19.10 27.59
C VAL A 432 -10.37 20.03 26.73
N LEU A 433 -11.59 19.60 26.42
CA LEU A 433 -12.53 20.39 25.61
C LEU A 433 -12.96 21.68 26.34
N THR A 434 -13.27 21.57 27.66
CA THR A 434 -13.65 22.70 28.47
C THR A 434 -12.51 23.73 28.61
N ASN A 435 -11.28 23.25 28.80
CA ASN A 435 -10.10 24.12 28.90
C ASN A 435 -9.82 24.82 27.56
N ALA A 436 -9.96 24.12 26.42
CA ALA A 436 -9.83 24.70 25.10
C ALA A 436 -10.83 25.83 24.86
N GLU A 437 -12.11 25.65 25.23
CA GLU A 437 -13.13 26.67 25.11
C GLU A 437 -12.87 27.87 26.03
N LEU A 438 -12.56 27.63 27.31
CA LEU A 438 -12.34 28.67 28.30
C LEU A 438 -11.11 29.55 28.00
N SER A 439 -10.04 28.92 27.49
CA SER A 439 -8.78 29.60 27.18
C SER A 439 -8.70 30.09 25.73
N ASN A 440 -9.72 29.80 24.90
CA ASN A 440 -9.74 30.07 23.46
C ASN A 440 -8.50 29.50 22.73
N GLN A 441 -8.15 28.28 23.09
CA GLN A 441 -7.01 27.50 22.53
C GLN A 441 -7.50 26.40 21.60
N ASP A 442 -6.60 25.91 20.74
CA ASP A 442 -6.84 24.69 19.97
C ASP A 442 -6.69 23.43 20.84
N TYR A 443 -7.22 22.29 20.36
CA TYR A 443 -7.21 21.04 21.13
C TYR A 443 -5.81 20.48 21.34
N MET A 444 -4.87 20.71 20.44
CA MET A 444 -3.48 20.28 20.63
C MET A 444 -2.82 21.03 21.80
N SER A 445 -3.04 22.35 21.89
CA SER A 445 -2.54 23.17 23.01
C SER A 445 -3.18 22.77 24.33
N ALA A 446 -4.50 22.58 24.37
CA ALA A 446 -5.22 22.17 25.56
C ALA A 446 -4.81 20.75 26.02
N LEU A 447 -4.57 19.81 25.10
CA LEU A 447 -4.03 18.50 25.41
C LEU A 447 -2.64 18.59 26.06
N SER A 448 -1.79 19.44 25.52
CA SER A 448 -0.43 19.67 26.06
C SER A 448 -0.45 20.23 27.48
N GLU A 449 -1.35 21.18 27.77
CA GLU A 449 -1.51 21.74 29.12
C GLU A 449 -2.04 20.68 30.10
N GLU A 450 -2.99 19.85 29.68
CA GLU A 450 -3.54 18.79 30.52
C GLU A 450 -2.48 17.74 30.89
N ILE A 451 -1.67 17.33 29.92
CA ILE A 451 -0.56 16.40 30.15
C ILE A 451 0.48 17.01 31.09
N LYS A 452 0.84 18.27 30.87
CA LYS A 452 1.75 19.02 31.75
C LYS A 452 1.23 19.09 33.18
N GLY A 453 -0.05 19.41 33.35
CA GLY A 453 -0.69 19.48 34.67
C GLY A 453 -0.68 18.17 35.43
N LYS A 454 -0.91 17.05 34.73
CA LYS A 454 -0.96 15.69 35.33
C LYS A 454 0.41 15.11 35.63
N LEU A 455 1.37 15.30 34.74
CA LEU A 455 2.68 14.67 34.83
C LEU A 455 3.74 15.58 35.49
N GLY A 456 3.46 16.88 35.63
CA GLY A 456 4.45 17.86 36.05
C GLY A 456 5.61 17.98 35.02
N ASP A 457 5.38 17.56 33.79
CA ASP A 457 6.40 17.43 32.75
C ASP A 457 6.39 18.62 31.80
N ASP A 458 7.24 19.59 32.07
CA ASP A 458 7.49 20.72 31.17
C ASP A 458 8.10 20.29 29.80
N ASN A 459 8.54 19.04 29.67
CA ASN A 459 9.17 18.55 28.44
C ASN A 459 8.14 18.19 27.38
N PHE A 460 6.91 17.80 27.73
CA PHE A 460 5.87 17.53 26.73
C PHE A 460 5.58 18.79 25.92
N GLU A 461 5.29 19.92 26.56
CA GLU A 461 5.05 21.19 25.87
C GLU A 461 6.24 21.58 24.97
N LYS A 462 7.48 21.51 25.49
CA LYS A 462 8.69 21.83 24.73
C LYS A 462 8.99 20.83 23.60
N SER A 463 8.63 19.57 23.79
CA SER A 463 8.79 18.54 22.76
C SER A 463 7.76 18.67 21.63
N PHE A 464 6.58 19.19 21.96
CA PHE A 464 5.46 19.31 21.05
C PHE A 464 5.09 20.78 20.73
N GLU A 465 5.84 21.77 21.23
CA GLU A 465 5.79 23.13 20.71
C GLU A 465 6.22 23.13 19.25
N LEU A 466 5.26 23.29 18.43
CA LEU A 466 5.35 23.05 17.03
C LEU A 466 5.86 24.26 16.29
N GLU A 467 7.06 24.22 15.85
CA GLU A 467 7.48 24.84 14.60
C GLU A 467 6.81 24.19 13.36
N LEU A 468 5.71 23.42 13.55
CA LEU A 468 4.88 22.88 12.48
C LEU A 468 4.15 23.96 11.69
N SER A 469 4.01 25.16 12.26
CA SER A 469 3.43 26.32 11.56
C SER A 469 4.23 26.76 10.32
N GLU A 470 5.49 26.39 10.20
CA GLU A 470 6.37 26.76 9.08
C GLU A 470 6.81 25.58 8.19
N GLY A 471 6.37 24.35 8.45
CA GLY A 471 6.47 23.22 7.51
C GLY A 471 7.85 22.58 7.32
N LYS A 472 8.88 23.00 8.06
CA LYS A 472 10.26 22.62 7.75
C LYS A 472 11.00 21.75 8.77
N ASN A 473 10.49 21.51 9.98
CA ASN A 473 11.23 20.80 11.04
C ASN A 473 10.41 19.74 11.81
N PHE A 474 9.40 19.15 11.19
CA PHE A 474 8.59 18.12 11.86
C PHE A 474 9.35 16.81 12.11
N ILE A 475 10.43 16.53 11.41
CA ILE A 475 11.31 15.37 11.70
C ILE A 475 11.89 15.49 13.12
N SER A 476 12.26 16.70 13.56
CA SER A 476 12.69 16.91 14.96
C SER A 476 11.56 16.68 15.96
N PHE A 477 10.31 16.96 15.59
CA PHE A 477 9.14 16.63 16.39
C PHE A 477 8.99 15.12 16.57
N ILE A 478 9.13 14.33 15.49
CA ILE A 478 9.07 12.87 15.53
C ILE A 478 10.12 12.31 16.49
N GLN A 479 11.35 12.78 16.39
CA GLN A 479 12.43 12.34 17.27
C GLN A 479 12.12 12.69 18.74
N LYS A 480 11.66 13.90 19.01
CA LYS A 480 11.28 14.33 20.36
C LYS A 480 10.11 13.53 20.93
N ALA A 481 9.12 13.15 20.08
CA ALA A 481 8.00 12.33 20.47
C ALA A 481 8.46 10.90 20.85
N PHE A 482 9.39 10.33 20.12
CA PHE A 482 10.02 9.05 20.48
C PHE A 482 10.79 9.15 21.81
N ASP A 483 11.63 10.18 21.97
CA ASP A 483 12.41 10.39 23.19
C ASP A 483 11.50 10.61 24.41
N TRP A 484 10.39 11.33 24.25
CA TRP A 484 9.39 11.50 25.29
C TRP A 484 8.70 10.18 25.67
N SER A 485 8.28 9.37 24.67
CA SER A 485 7.65 8.06 24.89
C SER A 485 8.61 7.11 25.61
N GLU A 486 9.88 7.08 25.21
CA GLU A 486 10.91 6.26 25.85
C GLU A 486 11.11 6.66 27.32
N ASN A 487 11.19 7.96 27.60
CA ASN A 487 11.29 8.48 28.98
C ASN A 487 10.06 8.12 29.83
N ARG A 488 8.85 8.09 29.24
CA ARG A 488 7.63 7.68 29.95
C ARG A 488 7.65 6.19 30.28
N ILE A 489 8.07 5.35 29.37
CA ILE A 489 8.24 3.91 29.62
C ILE A 489 9.24 3.67 30.74
N ASP A 490 10.31 4.45 30.82
CA ASP A 490 11.31 4.36 31.89
C ASP A 490 10.76 4.70 33.29
N GLN A 491 9.65 5.45 33.35
CA GLN A 491 8.98 5.82 34.60
C GLN A 491 7.92 4.80 35.06
N ILE A 492 7.65 3.74 34.32
CA ILE A 492 6.73 2.67 34.73
C ILE A 492 7.33 1.98 35.96
N GLU A 493 6.54 1.90 37.04
CA GLU A 493 6.99 1.33 38.33
C GLU A 493 7.06 -0.19 38.31
N ASP A 494 6.16 -0.86 37.56
CA ASP A 494 6.14 -2.32 37.42
C ASP A 494 7.20 -2.78 36.43
N GLU A 495 8.24 -3.45 36.92
CA GLU A 495 9.37 -3.89 36.09
C GLU A 495 8.98 -4.87 34.99
N SER A 496 7.96 -5.70 35.17
CA SER A 496 7.50 -6.65 34.14
C SER A 496 6.81 -5.91 32.98
N HIS A 497 5.90 -4.99 33.31
CA HIS A 497 5.24 -4.13 32.33
C HIS A 497 6.23 -3.19 31.62
N LYS A 498 7.22 -2.68 32.37
CA LYS A 498 8.27 -1.81 31.83
C LYS A 498 9.13 -2.53 30.77
N GLU A 499 9.59 -3.73 31.07
CA GLU A 499 10.40 -4.53 30.14
C GLU A 499 9.62 -4.89 28.88
N GLN A 500 8.33 -5.29 29.02
CA GLN A 500 7.46 -5.55 27.90
C GLN A 500 7.25 -4.30 27.03
N ALA A 501 6.91 -3.16 27.66
CA ALA A 501 6.72 -1.90 26.95
C ALA A 501 7.98 -1.44 26.18
N LYS A 502 9.17 -1.65 26.77
CA LYS A 502 10.45 -1.38 26.10
C LYS A 502 10.67 -2.23 24.86
N GLN A 503 10.39 -3.53 24.95
CA GLN A 503 10.53 -4.42 23.80
C GLN A 503 9.57 -4.05 22.67
N GLU A 504 8.30 -3.81 23.00
CA GLU A 504 7.29 -3.35 22.04
C GLU A 504 7.70 -2.02 21.39
N PHE A 505 8.11 -1.04 22.20
CA PHE A 505 8.56 0.27 21.70
C PHE A 505 9.75 0.18 20.74
N LEU A 506 10.74 -0.66 21.03
CA LEU A 506 11.91 -0.83 20.15
C LEU A 506 11.52 -1.44 18.79
N ILE A 507 10.59 -2.40 18.79
CA ILE A 507 10.06 -2.99 17.55
C ILE A 507 9.33 -1.92 16.74
N GLU A 508 8.46 -1.16 17.39
CA GLU A 508 7.66 -0.12 16.75
C GLU A 508 8.52 1.06 16.24
N LYS A 509 9.52 1.47 17.00
CA LYS A 509 10.51 2.48 16.57
C LYS A 509 11.25 2.04 15.30
N LYS A 510 11.53 0.74 15.17
CA LYS A 510 12.11 0.16 13.96
C LYS A 510 11.16 0.26 12.76
N ILE A 511 9.87 -0.04 12.95
CA ILE A 511 8.85 0.09 11.88
C ILE A 511 8.85 1.51 11.32
N TRP A 512 8.88 2.51 12.21
CA TRP A 512 8.92 3.91 11.81
C TRP A 512 10.22 4.26 11.06
N THR A 513 11.37 3.79 11.53
CA THR A 513 12.66 4.01 10.88
C THR A 513 12.72 3.37 9.49
N ASP A 514 12.12 2.20 9.32
CA ASP A 514 12.03 1.52 8.02
C ASP A 514 11.09 2.28 7.07
N PHE A 515 10.01 2.87 7.57
CA PHE A 515 9.15 3.78 6.83
C PHE A 515 9.91 5.03 6.34
N GLU A 516 10.64 5.72 7.21
CA GLU A 516 11.43 6.90 6.82
C GLU A 516 12.52 6.56 5.79
N ARG A 517 13.16 5.41 5.94
CA ARG A 517 14.11 4.91 4.93
C ARG A 517 13.41 4.69 3.58
N HIS A 518 12.19 4.17 3.57
CA HIS A 518 11.42 4.01 2.35
C HIS A 518 11.10 5.36 1.71
N LEU A 519 10.68 6.35 2.50
CA LEU A 519 10.42 7.70 2.01
C LEU A 519 11.65 8.34 1.38
N SER A 520 12.82 8.16 1.96
CA SER A 520 14.07 8.76 1.48
C SER A 520 14.48 8.32 0.06
N TYR A 521 13.87 7.27 -0.48
CA TYR A 521 14.07 6.89 -1.89
C TYR A 521 13.39 7.84 -2.88
N ASN A 522 12.29 8.48 -2.49
CA ASN A 522 11.48 9.32 -3.37
C ASN A 522 11.50 10.80 -2.99
N TYR A 523 11.81 11.12 -1.72
CA TYR A 523 11.72 12.46 -1.15
C TYR A 523 13.00 12.84 -0.42
N ASP A 524 13.33 14.12 -0.47
CA ASP A 524 14.26 14.72 0.49
C ASP A 524 13.52 14.96 1.81
N LEU A 525 13.92 14.25 2.87
CA LEU A 525 13.24 14.34 4.16
C LEU A 525 13.38 15.71 4.82
N ASP A 526 14.39 16.50 4.43
CA ASP A 526 14.56 17.88 4.93
C ASP A 526 13.62 18.88 4.22
N GLU A 527 13.07 18.50 3.07
CA GLU A 527 12.17 19.35 2.27
C GLU A 527 10.72 18.84 2.23
N ILE A 528 10.44 17.62 2.72
CA ILE A 528 9.10 17.01 2.70
C ILE A 528 8.15 17.79 3.63
N THR A 529 6.89 17.97 3.19
CA THR A 529 5.86 18.60 4.06
C THR A 529 5.20 17.57 4.96
N VAL A 530 4.65 18.01 6.11
CA VAL A 530 3.87 17.14 7.03
C VAL A 530 2.75 16.43 6.29
N ALA A 531 2.00 17.16 5.46
CA ALA A 531 0.90 16.58 4.69
C ALA A 531 1.37 15.48 3.75
N THR A 532 2.49 15.68 3.04
CA THR A 532 3.09 14.66 2.18
C THR A 532 3.54 13.44 2.99
N TYR A 533 4.20 13.66 4.12
CA TYR A 533 4.67 12.60 5.01
C TYR A 533 3.52 11.74 5.54
N MET A 534 2.44 12.37 5.98
CA MET A 534 1.24 11.68 6.47
C MET A 534 0.51 10.92 5.37
N GLN A 535 0.45 11.47 4.16
CA GLN A 535 -0.14 10.78 3.00
C GLN A 535 0.65 9.51 2.65
N GLU A 536 1.98 9.59 2.63
CA GLU A 536 2.84 8.43 2.38
C GLU A 536 2.70 7.39 3.50
N PHE A 537 2.61 7.83 4.76
CA PHE A 537 2.35 6.93 5.88
C PHE A 537 1.01 6.19 5.71
N ALA A 538 -0.06 6.90 5.39
CA ALA A 538 -1.37 6.31 5.16
C ALA A 538 -1.36 5.31 3.98
N MET A 539 -0.63 5.62 2.91
CA MET A 539 -0.48 4.71 1.75
C MET A 539 0.29 3.45 2.10
N ILE A 540 1.44 3.59 2.77
CA ILE A 540 2.27 2.45 3.13
C ILE A 540 1.58 1.55 4.16
N SER A 541 0.91 2.14 5.15
CA SER A 541 0.19 1.38 6.19
C SER A 541 -0.94 0.51 5.62
N LYS A 542 -1.58 0.92 4.53
CA LYS A 542 -2.67 0.15 3.91
C LYS A 542 -2.18 -0.91 2.92
N GLU A 543 -1.06 -0.68 2.27
CA GLU A 543 -0.51 -1.58 1.25
C GLU A 543 0.51 -2.60 1.85
N SER A 544 0.89 -2.44 3.12
CA SER A 544 1.69 -3.41 3.89
C SER A 544 0.85 -4.57 4.34
#